data_f546c09f0776fad9d5b850d1a34ab212
#
_entry.id   f546c09f0776fad9d5b850d1a34ab212
#
_cell.length_a   1.000
_cell.length_b   1.000
_cell.length_c   1.000
_cell.angle_alpha   90.00
_cell.angle_beta   90.00
_cell.angle_gamma   90.00
#
_symmetry.space_group_name_H-M   'P 1'
#
loop_
_entity.id
_entity.type
_entity.pdbx_description
1 polymer ?
#
loop_
_entity_poly.entity_id
_entity_poly.type
_entity_poly.pdbx_seq_one_letter_code
_entity_poly.pdbx_strand_id
1 'polypeptide(L)'
;QKSFLSKDREAMQPHIRAFVDRAVTFTACPECDGTRLNEAARSSRIGGINIAEACAMQISDLAAWVRGLDEPSVAPLLGVLQRTLDSFVEIGLGYLSLDRPSGTLSGGEAQRTKMIRHLGSSLTDVTYVFDEPTTGLHPHDIQRMNELLLRLRDKGNTVLVVEHKPEAIAIADHVVDLGPGAGTAGGSVCFEGTVEGLRAAGTLTGRHLDDRAALKETVRTPKGMLEIRGATAHNLREVDVDIPLGVLCVVTGVAGSGKSSLIHGSIPAGAGVVSIDQGAIRGSRRSNPATYTGLLDPIRKAFAKANGVKPALFSANSEGACPNCNGAGVIYTDLAMMAGVATTCEECEGKRFQASVLEYHFGGRDISEVLAMSVAEAEEFFGAGPARTPAAHAVLVRLADVGLGYLSLGQPLTTLSGGERQRLKLATHMAEKGGVYVLDEPTTGLHLADVEQLLGLLDRLVESGKSVIVIEHHQAVMAHADWIIDLGPGAGHDGGRIVFEGTPADLVAGRSTLTGEHLAAYVGA
;
A
#
# COMPACT_ATOMS: atom_id res chain seq x y z
N GLN A 1 -24.21 25.62 -8.86
CA GLN A 1 -24.23 24.33 -9.58
C GLN A 1 -23.06 24.20 -10.57
N LYS A 2 -22.79 25.20 -11.43
CA LYS A 2 -21.66 25.13 -12.39
C LYS A 2 -20.25 25.03 -11.76
N SER A 3 -20.06 25.46 -10.51
CA SER A 3 -18.74 25.53 -9.88
C SER A 3 -18.19 24.16 -9.40
N PHE A 4 -19.06 23.19 -9.06
CA PHE A 4 -18.63 21.89 -8.54
C PHE A 4 -18.80 20.76 -9.57
N LEU A 5 -19.81 20.81 -10.42
CA LEU A 5 -20.11 19.75 -11.39
C LEU A 5 -19.27 19.82 -12.67
N SER A 6 -18.62 20.96 -12.93
CA SER A 6 -17.75 21.14 -14.10
C SER A 6 -16.26 20.85 -13.84
N LYS A 7 -15.87 20.56 -12.60
CA LYS A 7 -14.49 20.22 -12.24
C LYS A 7 -14.34 18.71 -12.25
N ASP A 8 -13.19 18.26 -12.72
CA ASP A 8 -12.79 16.86 -12.62
C ASP A 8 -12.85 16.41 -11.16
N ARG A 9 -13.57 15.33 -10.89
CA ARG A 9 -13.76 14.75 -9.56
C ARG A 9 -12.42 14.45 -8.88
N GLU A 10 -11.43 14.00 -9.66
CA GLU A 10 -10.10 13.65 -9.16
C GLU A 10 -9.27 14.88 -8.77
N ALA A 11 -9.52 16.02 -9.39
CA ALA A 11 -8.90 17.30 -9.06
C ALA A 11 -9.57 18.02 -7.87
N MET A 12 -10.65 17.46 -7.30
CA MET A 12 -11.34 18.07 -6.17
C MET A 12 -10.61 17.81 -4.85
N GLN A 13 -10.67 18.79 -3.94
CA GLN A 13 -10.18 18.60 -2.57
C GLN A 13 -10.96 17.47 -1.86
N PRO A 14 -10.34 16.66 -0.99
CA PRO A 14 -10.95 15.46 -0.42
C PRO A 14 -12.29 15.68 0.28
N HIS A 15 -12.48 16.80 0.98
CA HIS A 15 -13.75 17.11 1.65
C HIS A 15 -14.87 17.48 0.68
N ILE A 16 -14.53 18.13 -0.44
CA ILE A 16 -15.47 18.47 -1.51
C ILE A 16 -15.85 17.20 -2.26
N ARG A 17 -14.87 16.33 -2.55
CA ARG A 17 -15.11 15.03 -3.17
C ARG A 17 -16.06 14.19 -2.29
N ALA A 18 -15.82 14.09 -0.98
CA ALA A 18 -16.68 13.34 -0.06
C ALA A 18 -18.10 13.91 0.06
N PHE A 19 -18.28 15.21 -0.14
CA PHE A 19 -19.59 15.83 -0.23
C PHE A 19 -20.27 15.51 -1.57
N VAL A 20 -19.54 15.63 -2.67
CA VAL A 20 -20.02 15.31 -4.02
C VAL A 20 -20.42 13.83 -4.11
N ASP A 21 -19.62 12.93 -3.58
CA ASP A 21 -19.88 11.47 -3.57
C ASP A 21 -21.17 11.10 -2.79
N ARG A 22 -21.57 11.91 -1.82
CA ARG A 22 -22.82 11.72 -1.08
C ARG A 22 -24.02 12.40 -1.72
N ALA A 23 -23.81 13.49 -2.43
CA ALA A 23 -24.87 14.36 -2.94
C ALA A 23 -25.13 14.18 -4.45
N VAL A 24 -24.21 13.54 -5.18
CA VAL A 24 -24.26 13.43 -6.64
C VAL A 24 -24.08 11.97 -7.06
N THR A 25 -25.04 11.44 -7.78
CA THR A 25 -24.93 10.14 -8.45
C THR A 25 -24.39 10.37 -9.86
N PHE A 26 -23.27 9.72 -10.19
CA PHE A 26 -22.70 9.73 -11.54
C PHE A 26 -23.31 8.59 -12.34
N THR A 27 -24.02 8.93 -13.40
CA THR A 27 -24.54 7.97 -14.38
C THR A 27 -23.77 8.08 -15.68
N ALA A 28 -23.69 6.97 -16.43
CA ALA A 28 -23.13 7.02 -17.77
C ALA A 28 -23.89 8.07 -18.61
N CYS A 29 -23.16 8.83 -19.43
CA CYS A 29 -23.75 9.82 -20.32
C CYS A 29 -24.67 9.10 -21.34
N PRO A 30 -25.98 9.44 -21.40
CA PRO A 30 -26.90 8.73 -22.28
C PRO A 30 -26.64 8.98 -23.77
N GLU A 31 -25.91 10.04 -24.13
CA GLU A 31 -25.56 10.36 -25.52
C GLU A 31 -24.37 9.55 -26.03
N CYS A 32 -23.34 9.37 -25.21
CA CYS A 32 -22.14 8.65 -25.61
C CYS A 32 -21.98 7.29 -24.93
N ASP A 33 -22.92 6.90 -24.06
CA ASP A 33 -22.92 5.65 -23.28
C ASP A 33 -21.59 5.41 -22.53
N GLY A 34 -21.05 6.48 -21.93
CA GLY A 34 -19.79 6.45 -21.19
C GLY A 34 -18.52 6.45 -22.03
N THR A 35 -18.59 6.35 -23.35
CA THR A 35 -17.39 6.27 -24.24
C THR A 35 -16.61 7.58 -24.36
N ARG A 36 -17.20 8.71 -23.93
CA ARG A 36 -16.62 10.06 -24.01
C ARG A 36 -16.40 10.56 -25.44
N LEU A 37 -16.82 9.82 -26.48
CA LEU A 37 -16.64 10.10 -27.89
C LEU A 37 -17.96 10.45 -28.57
N ASN A 38 -17.92 11.35 -29.56
CA ASN A 38 -19.08 11.68 -30.36
C ASN A 38 -19.45 10.55 -31.33
N GLU A 39 -20.62 10.64 -31.95
CA GLU A 39 -21.13 9.62 -32.88
C GLU A 39 -20.22 9.45 -34.09
N ALA A 40 -19.67 10.53 -34.65
CA ALA A 40 -18.79 10.47 -35.83
C ALA A 40 -17.53 9.65 -35.53
N ALA A 41 -16.91 9.81 -34.35
CA ALA A 41 -15.75 9.00 -33.97
C ALA A 41 -16.15 7.53 -33.74
N ARG A 42 -17.33 7.26 -33.17
CA ARG A 42 -17.81 5.89 -32.91
C ARG A 42 -18.29 5.18 -34.17
N SER A 43 -18.67 5.91 -35.24
CA SER A 43 -19.08 5.33 -36.53
C SER A 43 -17.90 4.90 -37.40
N SER A 44 -16.70 5.43 -37.17
CA SER A 44 -15.48 5.02 -37.88
C SER A 44 -14.99 3.68 -37.35
N ARG A 45 -14.76 2.71 -38.27
CA ARG A 45 -14.39 1.33 -37.91
C ARG A 45 -13.19 0.84 -38.69
N ILE A 46 -12.32 0.06 -38.03
CA ILE A 46 -11.22 -0.68 -38.61
C ILE A 46 -11.46 -2.16 -38.32
N GLY A 47 -11.55 -3.02 -39.32
CA GLY A 47 -11.86 -4.43 -39.11
C GLY A 47 -13.16 -4.69 -38.33
N GLY A 48 -14.16 -3.81 -38.48
CA GLY A 48 -15.44 -3.91 -37.77
C GLY A 48 -15.47 -3.30 -36.36
N ILE A 49 -14.34 -2.87 -35.80
CA ILE A 49 -14.18 -2.36 -34.44
C ILE A 49 -13.98 -0.84 -34.48
N ASN A 50 -14.70 -0.09 -33.66
CA ASN A 50 -14.51 1.35 -33.49
C ASN A 50 -13.52 1.65 -32.35
N ILE A 51 -13.08 2.91 -32.25
CA ILE A 51 -12.07 3.33 -31.27
C ILE A 51 -12.53 3.13 -29.81
N ALA A 52 -13.83 3.28 -29.50
CA ALA A 52 -14.33 3.05 -28.15
C ALA A 52 -14.27 1.57 -27.78
N GLU A 53 -14.69 0.71 -28.72
CA GLU A 53 -14.61 -0.75 -28.56
C GLU A 53 -13.16 -1.21 -28.41
N ALA A 54 -12.25 -0.67 -29.21
CA ALA A 54 -10.82 -0.95 -29.11
C ALA A 54 -10.21 -0.51 -27.76
N CYS A 55 -10.57 0.68 -27.26
CA CYS A 55 -10.10 1.17 -25.96
C CYS A 55 -10.67 0.40 -24.78
N ALA A 56 -11.85 -0.22 -24.92
CA ALA A 56 -12.48 -1.04 -23.91
C ALA A 56 -11.93 -2.48 -23.84
N MET A 57 -11.21 -2.94 -24.87
CA MET A 57 -10.55 -4.24 -24.86
C MET A 57 -9.50 -4.32 -23.77
N GLN A 58 -9.26 -5.51 -23.22
CA GLN A 58 -8.01 -5.76 -22.50
C GLN A 58 -6.82 -5.47 -23.44
N ILE A 59 -5.75 -4.92 -22.88
CA ILE A 59 -4.56 -4.57 -23.68
C ILE A 59 -3.96 -5.80 -24.37
N SER A 60 -4.04 -6.99 -23.75
CA SER A 60 -3.64 -8.26 -24.35
C SER A 60 -4.41 -8.55 -25.64
N ASP A 61 -5.73 -8.36 -25.62
CA ASP A 61 -6.60 -8.61 -26.77
C ASP A 61 -6.42 -7.52 -27.83
N LEU A 62 -6.28 -6.27 -27.38
CA LEU A 62 -5.97 -5.15 -28.26
C LEU A 62 -4.63 -5.35 -28.98
N ALA A 63 -3.60 -5.85 -28.28
CA ALA A 63 -2.31 -6.18 -28.90
C ALA A 63 -2.44 -7.30 -29.95
N ALA A 64 -3.24 -8.34 -29.65
CA ALA A 64 -3.51 -9.41 -30.60
C ALA A 64 -4.28 -8.89 -31.84
N TRP A 65 -5.28 -8.04 -31.63
CA TRP A 65 -6.05 -7.43 -32.71
C TRP A 65 -5.19 -6.52 -33.61
N VAL A 66 -4.36 -5.63 -33.00
CA VAL A 66 -3.45 -4.74 -33.74
C VAL A 66 -2.45 -5.54 -34.58
N ARG A 67 -1.93 -6.65 -34.07
CA ARG A 67 -1.01 -7.55 -34.80
C ARG A 67 -1.65 -8.17 -36.03
N GLY A 68 -2.98 -8.37 -35.99
CA GLY A 68 -3.76 -8.89 -37.14
C GLY A 68 -4.11 -7.85 -38.18
N LEU A 69 -3.80 -6.56 -37.99
CA LEU A 69 -4.08 -5.51 -38.97
C LEU A 69 -2.98 -5.48 -40.07
N ASP A 70 -3.39 -5.67 -41.30
CA ASP A 70 -2.51 -5.58 -42.46
C ASP A 70 -2.83 -4.30 -43.28
N GLU A 71 -2.21 -3.18 -42.89
CA GLU A 71 -2.37 -1.86 -43.50
C GLU A 71 -1.00 -1.25 -43.82
N PRO A 72 -0.44 -1.54 -45.00
CA PRO A 72 0.92 -1.11 -45.37
C PRO A 72 1.15 0.40 -45.28
N SER A 73 0.11 1.21 -45.54
CA SER A 73 0.20 2.68 -45.50
C SER A 73 0.52 3.26 -44.13
N VAL A 74 0.21 2.54 -43.07
CA VAL A 74 0.42 2.94 -41.67
C VAL A 74 1.26 1.93 -40.88
N ALA A 75 1.93 1.00 -41.54
CA ALA A 75 2.74 -0.04 -40.93
C ALA A 75 3.76 0.47 -39.86
N PRO A 76 4.49 1.60 -40.09
CA PRO A 76 5.39 2.14 -39.07
C PRO A 76 4.65 2.56 -37.80
N LEU A 77 3.45 3.14 -37.92
CA LEU A 77 2.61 3.55 -36.77
C LEU A 77 2.08 2.34 -36.01
N LEU A 78 1.57 1.33 -36.76
CA LEU A 78 1.13 0.06 -36.15
C LEU A 78 2.27 -0.62 -35.41
N GLY A 79 3.49 -0.59 -35.96
CA GLY A 79 4.68 -1.14 -35.31
C GLY A 79 5.02 -0.43 -33.99
N VAL A 80 4.84 0.89 -33.88
CA VAL A 80 5.05 1.64 -32.63
C VAL A 80 3.94 1.29 -31.61
N LEU A 81 2.69 1.27 -32.06
CA LEU A 81 1.55 0.91 -31.23
C LEU A 81 1.70 -0.52 -30.68
N GLN A 82 2.05 -1.47 -31.55
CA GLN A 82 2.27 -2.87 -31.16
C GLN A 82 3.33 -3.00 -30.08
N ARG A 83 4.51 -2.38 -30.25
CA ARG A 83 5.58 -2.40 -29.24
C ARG A 83 5.12 -1.82 -27.89
N THR A 84 4.32 -0.76 -27.93
CA THR A 84 3.78 -0.15 -26.71
C THR A 84 2.82 -1.11 -26.00
N LEU A 85 1.90 -1.72 -26.75
CA LEU A 85 0.95 -2.69 -26.20
C LEU A 85 1.65 -3.94 -25.67
N ASP A 86 2.65 -4.45 -26.40
CA ASP A 86 3.47 -5.59 -25.96
C ASP A 86 4.20 -5.26 -24.65
N SER A 87 4.70 -4.03 -24.49
CA SER A 87 5.31 -3.59 -23.23
C SER A 87 4.33 -3.60 -22.05
N PHE A 88 3.05 -3.26 -22.27
CA PHE A 88 2.02 -3.40 -21.22
C PHE A 88 1.81 -4.86 -20.83
N VAL A 89 1.76 -5.77 -21.81
CA VAL A 89 1.59 -7.20 -21.55
C VAL A 89 2.80 -7.77 -20.81
N GLU A 90 4.01 -7.42 -21.24
CA GLU A 90 5.27 -7.87 -20.63
C GLU A 90 5.40 -7.46 -19.15
N ILE A 91 4.95 -6.25 -18.80
CA ILE A 91 5.01 -5.74 -17.42
C ILE A 91 3.85 -6.26 -16.52
N GLY A 92 3.01 -7.16 -17.06
CA GLY A 92 1.88 -7.73 -16.33
C GLY A 92 0.65 -6.80 -16.24
N LEU A 93 0.50 -5.84 -17.15
CA LEU A 93 -0.65 -4.94 -17.22
C LEU A 93 -1.59 -5.24 -18.41
N GLY A 94 -1.46 -6.41 -19.03
CA GLY A 94 -2.27 -6.82 -20.16
C GLY A 94 -3.77 -6.90 -19.89
N TYR A 95 -4.18 -7.04 -18.64
CA TYR A 95 -5.57 -7.08 -18.21
C TYR A 95 -6.25 -5.71 -18.09
N LEU A 96 -5.48 -4.61 -18.13
CA LEU A 96 -6.04 -3.26 -18.12
C LEU A 96 -6.69 -2.95 -19.47
N SER A 97 -7.59 -1.96 -19.49
CA SER A 97 -8.11 -1.35 -20.71
C SER A 97 -7.66 0.11 -20.81
N LEU A 98 -7.57 0.62 -22.06
CA LEU A 98 -7.12 2.00 -22.27
C LEU A 98 -8.13 3.05 -21.85
N ASP A 99 -9.40 2.69 -21.72
CA ASP A 99 -10.49 3.56 -21.28
C ASP A 99 -10.58 3.67 -19.76
N ARG A 100 -9.86 2.82 -19.02
CA ARG A 100 -9.86 2.82 -17.55
C ARG A 100 -9.30 4.14 -17.01
N PRO A 101 -10.04 4.85 -16.14
CA PRO A 101 -9.56 6.09 -15.53
C PRO A 101 -8.28 5.87 -14.72
N SER A 102 -7.27 6.72 -14.92
CA SER A 102 -5.96 6.60 -14.24
C SER A 102 -6.05 6.66 -12.71
N GLY A 103 -7.03 7.38 -12.16
CA GLY A 103 -7.27 7.45 -10.72
C GLY A 103 -7.83 6.18 -10.08
N THR A 104 -8.20 5.18 -10.88
CA THR A 104 -8.64 3.86 -10.39
C THR A 104 -7.52 2.83 -10.39
N LEU A 105 -6.34 3.19 -10.88
CA LEU A 105 -5.17 2.33 -10.86
C LEU A 105 -4.63 2.21 -9.42
N SER A 106 -4.22 1.00 -9.05
CA SER A 106 -3.44 0.81 -7.82
C SER A 106 -2.08 1.52 -7.90
N GLY A 107 -1.42 1.72 -6.76
CA GLY A 107 -0.09 2.34 -6.73
C GLY A 107 0.90 1.62 -7.64
N GLY A 108 0.95 0.29 -7.57
CA GLY A 108 1.82 -0.52 -8.41
C GLY A 108 1.43 -0.49 -9.90
N GLU A 109 0.14 -0.51 -10.26
CA GLU A 109 -0.32 -0.36 -11.64
C GLU A 109 0.09 1.00 -12.22
N ALA A 110 -0.10 2.07 -11.46
CA ALA A 110 0.27 3.43 -11.88
C ALA A 110 1.79 3.57 -12.09
N GLN A 111 2.60 2.98 -11.19
CA GLN A 111 4.05 2.98 -11.29
C GLN A 111 4.51 2.20 -12.54
N ARG A 112 4.01 0.98 -12.74
CA ARG A 112 4.33 0.17 -13.92
C ARG A 112 3.91 0.84 -15.23
N THR A 113 2.73 1.50 -15.26
CA THR A 113 2.30 2.27 -16.44
C THR A 113 3.29 3.38 -16.80
N LYS A 114 3.89 4.06 -15.81
CA LYS A 114 4.94 5.06 -16.07
C LYS A 114 6.19 4.44 -16.68
N MET A 115 6.56 3.20 -16.30
CA MET A 115 7.74 2.52 -16.83
C MET A 115 7.66 2.25 -18.34
N ILE A 116 6.46 2.02 -18.87
CA ILE A 116 6.25 1.69 -20.29
C ILE A 116 6.85 2.74 -21.24
N ARG A 117 6.77 4.03 -20.88
CA ARG A 117 7.41 5.11 -21.65
C ARG A 117 8.91 4.88 -21.86
N HIS A 118 9.57 4.26 -20.89
CA HIS A 118 11.03 4.10 -20.89
C HIS A 118 11.46 2.80 -21.55
N LEU A 119 10.58 1.78 -21.55
CA LEU A 119 10.87 0.49 -22.18
C LEU A 119 11.03 0.57 -23.69
N GLY A 120 10.19 1.35 -24.34
CA GLY A 120 10.24 1.59 -25.78
C GLY A 120 11.30 2.61 -26.20
N SER A 121 12.00 3.26 -25.25
CA SER A 121 13.03 4.26 -25.53
C SER A 121 14.29 3.61 -26.12
N SER A 122 14.85 4.26 -27.14
CA SER A 122 16.17 3.92 -27.68
C SER A 122 17.33 4.61 -26.95
N LEU A 123 17.03 5.33 -25.85
CA LEU A 123 18.04 6.03 -25.07
C LEU A 123 18.95 5.03 -24.35
N THR A 124 20.23 5.34 -24.34
CA THR A 124 21.29 4.70 -23.57
C THR A 124 21.94 5.73 -22.66
N ASP A 125 22.75 5.30 -21.70
CA ASP A 125 23.40 6.16 -20.68
C ASP A 125 22.41 6.96 -19.82
N VAL A 126 21.19 6.41 -19.59
CA VAL A 126 20.18 6.99 -18.72
C VAL A 126 20.25 6.31 -17.37
N THR A 127 20.11 7.10 -16.29
CA THR A 127 19.91 6.55 -14.94
C THR A 127 18.42 6.46 -14.66
N TYR A 128 17.94 5.24 -14.43
CA TYR A 128 16.58 4.95 -13.99
C TYR A 128 16.58 4.69 -12.49
N VAL A 129 15.63 5.32 -11.78
CA VAL A 129 15.43 5.10 -10.34
C VAL A 129 14.03 4.54 -10.12
N PHE A 130 13.94 3.36 -9.52
CA PHE A 130 12.70 2.68 -9.20
C PHE A 130 12.58 2.52 -7.68
N ASP A 131 11.44 2.91 -7.14
CA ASP A 131 11.10 2.80 -5.73
C ASP A 131 10.07 1.69 -5.56
N GLU A 132 10.47 0.57 -4.95
CA GLU A 132 9.66 -0.63 -4.71
C GLU A 132 8.86 -1.10 -5.96
N PRO A 133 9.49 -1.37 -7.12
CA PRO A 133 8.77 -1.71 -8.35
C PRO A 133 8.02 -3.05 -8.26
N THR A 134 8.34 -3.90 -7.28
CA THR A 134 7.71 -5.20 -7.07
C THR A 134 6.54 -5.15 -6.08
N THR A 135 6.19 -3.96 -5.56
CA THR A 135 5.07 -3.81 -4.61
C THR A 135 3.76 -4.30 -5.21
N GLY A 136 3.02 -5.11 -4.43
CA GLY A 136 1.73 -5.69 -4.85
C GLY A 136 1.83 -6.72 -5.98
N LEU A 137 3.02 -7.21 -6.29
CA LEU A 137 3.22 -8.25 -7.29
C LEU A 137 3.20 -9.65 -6.70
N HIS A 138 2.50 -10.54 -7.40
CA HIS A 138 2.63 -11.98 -7.21
C HIS A 138 4.06 -12.45 -7.59
N PRO A 139 4.63 -13.51 -6.97
CA PRO A 139 5.97 -14.01 -7.30
C PRO A 139 6.21 -14.25 -8.79
N HIS A 140 5.21 -14.74 -9.52
CA HIS A 140 5.27 -14.88 -10.98
C HIS A 140 5.51 -13.54 -11.71
N ASP A 141 4.87 -12.47 -11.25
CA ASP A 141 5.01 -11.15 -11.87
C ASP A 141 6.33 -10.46 -11.46
N ILE A 142 6.89 -10.81 -10.29
CA ILE A 142 8.22 -10.33 -9.85
C ILE A 142 9.30 -10.81 -10.81
N GLN A 143 9.24 -12.07 -11.26
CA GLN A 143 10.19 -12.60 -12.23
C GLN A 143 10.19 -11.77 -13.52
N ARG A 144 9.01 -11.45 -14.07
CA ARG A 144 8.87 -10.60 -15.25
C ARG A 144 9.43 -9.19 -15.04
N MET A 145 9.19 -8.62 -13.84
CA MET A 145 9.75 -7.33 -13.47
C MET A 145 11.27 -7.37 -13.44
N ASN A 146 11.86 -8.40 -12.84
CA ASN A 146 13.30 -8.60 -12.78
C ASN A 146 13.92 -8.70 -14.18
N GLU A 147 13.34 -9.48 -15.08
CA GLU A 147 13.77 -9.58 -16.49
C GLU A 147 13.73 -8.22 -17.18
N LEU A 148 12.75 -7.40 -16.87
CA LEU A 148 12.61 -6.06 -17.41
C LEU A 148 13.73 -5.12 -16.93
N LEU A 149 14.01 -5.13 -15.63
CA LEU A 149 15.08 -4.32 -15.02
C LEU A 149 16.44 -4.71 -15.62
N LEU A 150 16.70 -6.01 -15.78
CA LEU A 150 17.92 -6.53 -16.41
C LEU A 150 18.02 -6.08 -17.86
N ARG A 151 16.95 -6.13 -18.65
CA ARG A 151 16.93 -5.63 -20.03
C ARG A 151 17.22 -4.13 -20.14
N LEU A 152 16.73 -3.32 -19.19
CA LEU A 152 17.06 -1.89 -19.15
C LEU A 152 18.54 -1.66 -18.88
N ARG A 153 19.13 -2.40 -17.94
CA ARG A 153 20.58 -2.39 -17.66
C ARG A 153 21.39 -2.81 -18.90
N ASP A 154 21.04 -3.93 -19.52
CA ASP A 154 21.75 -4.52 -20.63
C ASP A 154 21.73 -3.65 -21.90
N LYS A 155 20.81 -2.69 -21.99
CA LYS A 155 20.82 -1.62 -23.01
C LYS A 155 21.89 -0.55 -22.77
N GLY A 156 22.71 -0.64 -21.72
CA GLY A 156 23.74 0.33 -21.38
C GLY A 156 23.23 1.47 -20.48
N ASN A 157 22.23 1.19 -19.63
CA ASN A 157 21.72 2.14 -18.67
C ASN A 157 22.16 1.79 -17.24
N THR A 158 22.09 2.76 -16.35
CA THR A 158 22.20 2.55 -14.90
C THR A 158 20.81 2.37 -14.31
N VAL A 159 20.60 1.30 -13.54
CA VAL A 159 19.30 1.01 -12.92
C VAL A 159 19.50 0.97 -11.41
N LEU A 160 18.92 1.95 -10.69
CA LEU A 160 18.89 2.01 -9.23
C LEU A 160 17.51 1.55 -8.76
N VAL A 161 17.48 0.59 -7.85
CA VAL A 161 16.24 0.02 -7.32
C VAL A 161 16.25 0.07 -5.81
N VAL A 162 15.25 0.68 -5.21
CA VAL A 162 14.98 0.59 -3.77
C VAL A 162 14.03 -0.59 -3.58
N GLU A 163 14.45 -1.63 -2.87
CA GLU A 163 13.69 -2.86 -2.72
C GLU A 163 13.96 -3.60 -1.40
N HIS A 164 13.00 -4.42 -1.02
CA HIS A 164 13.05 -5.26 0.17
C HIS A 164 12.88 -6.75 -0.15
N LYS A 165 12.41 -7.09 -1.36
CA LYS A 165 12.15 -8.48 -1.74
C LYS A 165 13.43 -9.22 -2.13
N PRO A 166 13.70 -10.41 -1.54
CA PRO A 166 14.90 -11.19 -1.82
C PRO A 166 15.07 -11.49 -3.31
N GLU A 167 13.98 -11.77 -4.02
CA GLU A 167 13.99 -12.10 -5.44
C GLU A 167 14.48 -10.94 -6.31
N ALA A 168 14.20 -9.70 -5.91
CA ALA A 168 14.67 -8.51 -6.61
C ALA A 168 16.09 -8.12 -6.18
N ILE A 169 16.44 -8.29 -4.91
CA ILE A 169 17.82 -8.08 -4.43
C ILE A 169 18.77 -9.06 -5.10
N ALA A 170 18.34 -10.31 -5.31
CA ALA A 170 19.18 -11.38 -5.85
C ALA A 170 19.69 -11.13 -7.28
N ILE A 171 19.03 -10.26 -8.07
CA ILE A 171 19.45 -9.93 -9.44
C ILE A 171 20.40 -8.73 -9.52
N ALA A 172 20.71 -8.08 -8.38
CA ALA A 172 21.54 -6.90 -8.35
C ALA A 172 23.01 -7.22 -8.63
N ASP A 173 23.67 -6.40 -9.44
CA ASP A 173 25.12 -6.45 -9.64
C ASP A 173 25.85 -5.86 -8.44
N HIS A 174 25.22 -4.88 -7.78
CA HIS A 174 25.77 -4.15 -6.63
C HIS A 174 24.66 -3.80 -5.64
N VAL A 175 24.93 -3.96 -4.35
CA VAL A 175 23.99 -3.68 -3.27
C VAL A 175 24.57 -2.64 -2.33
N VAL A 176 23.75 -1.65 -1.94
CA VAL A 176 24.02 -0.71 -0.86
C VAL A 176 22.97 -0.93 0.21
N ASP A 177 23.37 -1.46 1.37
CA ASP A 177 22.49 -1.76 2.49
C ASP A 177 22.53 -0.62 3.52
N LEU A 178 21.38 -0.01 3.74
CA LEU A 178 21.18 1.11 4.67
C LEU A 178 20.58 0.62 5.99
N GLY A 179 21.16 1.06 7.10
CA GLY A 179 20.70 0.66 8.42
C GLY A 179 21.46 1.40 9.53
N PRO A 180 21.73 0.74 10.68
CA PRO A 180 21.37 -0.64 11.05
C PRO A 180 19.90 -0.86 11.43
N GLY A 181 19.15 0.20 11.71
CA GLY A 181 17.74 0.18 12.07
C GLY A 181 16.94 1.24 11.31
N ALA A 182 15.71 1.51 11.76
CA ALA A 182 14.85 2.54 11.21
C ALA A 182 14.92 3.83 12.04
N GLY A 183 14.47 4.96 11.47
CA GLY A 183 14.42 6.25 12.14
C GLY A 183 15.80 6.78 12.55
N THR A 184 15.94 7.23 13.79
CA THR A 184 17.19 7.81 14.33
C THR A 184 18.33 6.79 14.44
N ALA A 185 18.03 5.50 14.46
CA ALA A 185 19.01 4.41 14.46
C ALA A 185 19.42 3.97 13.04
N GLY A 186 18.90 4.62 12.00
CA GLY A 186 19.18 4.32 10.60
C GLY A 186 20.05 5.36 9.91
N GLY A 187 20.00 5.36 8.57
CA GLY A 187 20.64 6.38 7.73
C GLY A 187 22.13 6.20 7.49
N SER A 188 22.72 5.07 7.89
CA SER A 188 24.13 4.75 7.63
C SER A 188 24.25 3.62 6.62
N VAL A 189 25.30 3.64 5.80
CA VAL A 189 25.65 2.50 4.94
C VAL A 189 26.26 1.40 5.80
N CYS A 190 25.57 0.27 5.91
CA CYS A 190 26.02 -0.89 6.67
C CYS A 190 26.81 -1.87 5.84
N PHE A 191 26.55 -1.92 4.55
CA PHE A 191 27.27 -2.75 3.59
C PHE A 191 27.20 -2.14 2.20
N GLU A 192 28.24 -2.35 1.41
CA GLU A 192 28.35 -2.03 -0.01
C GLU A 192 29.13 -3.14 -0.72
N GLY A 193 28.57 -3.73 -1.78
CA GLY A 193 29.24 -4.80 -2.53
C GLY A 193 28.28 -5.70 -3.28
N THR A 194 28.72 -6.94 -3.54
CA THR A 194 27.90 -7.96 -4.24
C THR A 194 26.85 -8.59 -3.33
N VAL A 195 25.89 -9.29 -3.92
CA VAL A 195 24.86 -10.05 -3.18
C VAL A 195 25.50 -11.14 -2.31
N GLU A 196 26.51 -11.84 -2.80
CA GLU A 196 27.28 -12.84 -2.02
C GLU A 196 27.98 -12.18 -0.82
N GLY A 197 28.57 -10.99 -1.02
CA GLY A 197 29.16 -10.21 0.04
C GLY A 197 28.14 -9.81 1.10
N LEU A 198 26.94 -9.41 0.69
CA LEU A 198 25.83 -9.07 1.60
C LEU A 198 25.43 -10.27 2.48
N ARG A 199 25.31 -11.47 1.90
CA ARG A 199 25.03 -12.71 2.66
C ARG A 199 26.07 -12.98 3.75
N ALA A 200 27.34 -12.65 3.48
CA ALA A 200 28.44 -12.84 4.43
C ALA A 200 28.59 -11.69 5.44
N ALA A 201 28.01 -10.52 5.19
CA ALA A 201 28.28 -9.30 5.95
C ALA A 201 27.67 -9.25 7.36
N GLY A 202 26.71 -10.16 7.68
CA GLY A 202 26.06 -10.19 9.00
C GLY A 202 25.16 -8.99 9.29
N THR A 203 24.84 -8.16 8.29
CA THR A 203 23.85 -7.09 8.40
C THR A 203 22.45 -7.68 8.62
N LEU A 204 21.49 -6.84 9.02
CA LEU A 204 20.11 -7.28 9.19
C LEU A 204 19.55 -7.85 7.88
N THR A 205 19.74 -7.15 6.77
CA THR A 205 19.33 -7.60 5.43
C THR A 205 20.03 -8.89 5.02
N GLY A 206 21.36 -8.97 5.19
CA GLY A 206 22.15 -10.16 4.81
C GLY A 206 21.73 -11.41 5.56
N ARG A 207 21.41 -11.30 6.84
CA ARG A 207 20.96 -12.45 7.67
C ARG A 207 19.61 -12.99 7.24
N HIS A 208 18.69 -12.12 6.81
CA HIS A 208 17.32 -12.50 6.46
C HIS A 208 17.11 -12.73 4.95
N LEU A 209 18.13 -12.47 4.11
CA LEU A 209 17.99 -12.55 2.66
C LEU A 209 17.57 -13.95 2.16
N ASP A 210 18.11 -14.98 2.78
CA ASP A 210 17.84 -16.36 2.42
C ASP A 210 16.84 -17.07 3.37
N ASP A 211 16.22 -16.32 4.29
CA ASP A 211 15.23 -16.88 5.20
C ASP A 211 14.02 -17.40 4.42
N ARG A 212 13.58 -18.58 4.80
CA ARG A 212 12.40 -19.24 4.27
C ARG A 212 11.50 -19.65 5.44
N ALA A 213 10.26 -19.20 5.40
CA ALA A 213 9.28 -19.67 6.37
C ALA A 213 8.90 -21.12 6.05
N ALA A 214 8.87 -21.96 7.08
CA ALA A 214 8.28 -23.29 6.97
C ALA A 214 6.76 -23.19 6.91
N LEU A 215 6.12 -24.23 6.35
CA LEU A 215 4.67 -24.39 6.47
C LEU A 215 4.29 -24.55 7.94
N LYS A 216 3.16 -23.99 8.32
CA LYS A 216 2.60 -24.13 9.65
C LYS A 216 2.27 -25.61 9.93
N GLU A 217 2.82 -26.18 10.98
CA GLU A 217 2.60 -27.59 11.33
C GLU A 217 1.15 -27.88 11.74
N THR A 218 0.52 -26.94 12.40
CA THR A 218 -0.86 -27.06 12.88
C THR A 218 -1.66 -25.82 12.51
N VAL A 219 -2.69 -26.01 11.68
CA VAL A 219 -3.62 -24.94 11.31
C VAL A 219 -4.80 -24.88 12.28
N ARG A 220 -5.34 -23.69 12.51
CA ARG A 220 -6.52 -23.49 13.36
C ARG A 220 -7.78 -24.00 12.66
N THR A 221 -8.71 -24.54 13.45
CA THR A 221 -10.03 -24.94 12.94
C THR A 221 -10.94 -23.71 12.83
N PRO A 222 -11.61 -23.50 11.69
CA PRO A 222 -12.60 -22.44 11.53
C PRO A 222 -13.73 -22.51 12.57
N LYS A 223 -14.16 -21.33 13.06
CA LYS A 223 -15.27 -21.19 14.01
C LYS A 223 -16.58 -20.78 13.36
N GLY A 224 -16.56 -20.52 12.06
CA GLY A 224 -17.69 -20.09 11.24
C GLY A 224 -17.23 -19.78 9.83
N MET A 225 -18.16 -19.35 8.99
CA MET A 225 -17.90 -18.98 7.59
C MET A 225 -18.53 -17.62 7.28
N LEU A 226 -17.86 -16.81 6.49
CA LEU A 226 -18.41 -15.62 5.86
C LEU A 226 -18.73 -15.99 4.42
N GLU A 227 -20.03 -16.11 4.15
CA GLU A 227 -20.53 -16.56 2.84
C GLU A 227 -20.55 -15.42 1.84
N ILE A 228 -19.95 -15.62 0.68
CA ILE A 228 -20.09 -14.79 -0.52
C ILE A 228 -20.76 -15.66 -1.58
N ARG A 229 -21.83 -15.16 -2.20
CA ARG A 229 -22.60 -15.88 -3.20
C ARG A 229 -22.83 -15.03 -4.44
N GLY A 230 -22.64 -15.65 -5.63
CA GLY A 230 -22.90 -15.02 -6.91
C GLY A 230 -22.15 -13.73 -7.16
N ALA A 231 -20.91 -13.62 -6.68
CA ALA A 231 -20.13 -12.40 -6.82
C ALA A 231 -19.75 -12.13 -8.28
N THR A 232 -20.17 -10.96 -8.81
CA THR A 232 -19.96 -10.53 -10.22
C THR A 232 -19.28 -9.17 -10.32
N ALA A 233 -18.71 -8.67 -9.21
CA ALA A 233 -18.03 -7.37 -9.21
C ALA A 233 -16.82 -7.39 -10.16
N HIS A 234 -16.75 -6.44 -11.08
CA HIS A 234 -15.69 -6.29 -12.10
C HIS A 234 -15.49 -7.56 -12.94
N ASN A 235 -14.37 -8.26 -12.77
CA ASN A 235 -14.02 -9.47 -13.53
C ASN A 235 -14.47 -10.79 -12.87
N LEU A 236 -15.15 -10.74 -11.71
CA LEU A 236 -15.63 -11.94 -11.03
C LEU A 236 -16.74 -12.63 -11.85
N ARG A 237 -16.69 -13.96 -11.89
CA ARG A 237 -17.58 -14.80 -12.69
C ARG A 237 -18.51 -15.62 -11.82
N GLU A 238 -19.53 -14.97 -11.23
CA GLU A 238 -20.51 -15.62 -10.34
C GLU A 238 -19.84 -16.48 -9.26
N VAL A 239 -18.89 -15.87 -8.55
CA VAL A 239 -18.07 -16.58 -7.57
C VAL A 239 -18.86 -16.83 -6.31
N ASP A 240 -18.88 -18.11 -5.90
CA ASP A 240 -19.29 -18.56 -4.58
C ASP A 240 -18.07 -18.98 -3.78
N VAL A 241 -17.94 -18.48 -2.56
CA VAL A 241 -16.84 -18.86 -1.65
C VAL A 241 -17.24 -18.67 -0.19
N ASP A 242 -16.78 -19.58 0.66
CA ASP A 242 -16.97 -19.56 2.10
C ASP A 242 -15.64 -19.19 2.77
N ILE A 243 -15.51 -17.93 3.21
CA ILE A 243 -14.29 -17.48 3.88
C ILE A 243 -14.32 -17.92 5.34
N PRO A 244 -13.34 -18.73 5.80
CA PRO A 244 -13.33 -19.23 7.16
C PRO A 244 -13.07 -18.13 8.20
N LEU A 245 -13.82 -18.15 9.29
CA LEU A 245 -13.74 -17.20 10.40
C LEU A 245 -13.01 -17.80 11.61
N GLY A 246 -12.39 -16.94 12.43
CA GLY A 246 -11.62 -17.34 13.61
C GLY A 246 -10.25 -17.94 13.28
N VAL A 247 -9.76 -17.68 12.08
CA VAL A 247 -8.47 -18.13 11.55
C VAL A 247 -7.77 -17.00 10.80
N LEU A 248 -6.51 -17.21 10.42
CA LEU A 248 -5.79 -16.38 9.46
C LEU A 248 -6.05 -16.93 8.05
N CYS A 249 -6.91 -16.24 7.29
CA CYS A 249 -7.22 -16.57 5.91
C CYS A 249 -6.46 -15.64 4.96
N VAL A 250 -5.71 -16.21 4.02
CA VAL A 250 -5.00 -15.44 2.98
C VAL A 250 -5.74 -15.57 1.65
N VAL A 251 -6.07 -14.43 1.05
CA VAL A 251 -6.63 -14.32 -0.30
C VAL A 251 -5.51 -13.90 -1.25
N THR A 252 -5.17 -14.77 -2.17
CA THR A 252 -4.04 -14.60 -3.07
C THR A 252 -4.40 -14.80 -4.54
N GLY A 253 -3.43 -14.78 -5.45
CA GLY A 253 -3.58 -14.92 -6.89
C GLY A 253 -2.85 -13.83 -7.66
N VAL A 254 -2.64 -14.01 -8.95
CA VAL A 254 -1.91 -13.06 -9.80
C VAL A 254 -2.53 -11.66 -9.80
N ALA A 255 -1.77 -10.65 -10.20
CA ALA A 255 -2.28 -9.29 -10.33
C ALA A 255 -3.46 -9.25 -11.32
N GLY A 256 -4.56 -8.57 -10.94
CA GLY A 256 -5.77 -8.51 -11.78
C GLY A 256 -6.66 -9.75 -11.75
N SER A 257 -6.40 -10.75 -10.88
CA SER A 257 -7.26 -11.96 -10.74
C SER A 257 -8.62 -11.72 -10.10
N GLY A 258 -8.84 -10.56 -9.44
CA GLY A 258 -10.13 -10.20 -8.83
C GLY A 258 -10.17 -10.21 -7.31
N LYS A 259 -9.02 -10.34 -6.61
CA LYS A 259 -8.95 -10.36 -5.13
C LYS A 259 -9.66 -9.20 -4.45
N SER A 260 -9.31 -7.98 -4.84
CA SER A 260 -9.93 -6.77 -4.27
C SER A 260 -11.41 -6.67 -4.64
N SER A 261 -11.82 -7.14 -5.83
CA SER A 261 -13.23 -7.22 -6.23
C SER A 261 -14.01 -8.20 -5.36
N LEU A 262 -13.42 -9.34 -5.01
CA LEU A 262 -14.02 -10.31 -4.11
C LEU A 262 -14.19 -9.74 -2.70
N ILE A 263 -13.14 -9.20 -2.13
CA ILE A 263 -13.11 -8.80 -0.72
C ILE A 263 -13.79 -7.44 -0.51
N HIS A 264 -13.45 -6.41 -1.30
CA HIS A 264 -14.03 -5.07 -1.11
C HIS A 264 -15.35 -4.86 -1.85
N GLY A 265 -15.59 -5.62 -2.92
CA GLY A 265 -16.78 -5.48 -3.77
C GLY A 265 -17.93 -6.44 -3.47
N SER A 266 -17.67 -7.56 -2.77
CA SER A 266 -18.66 -8.65 -2.66
C SER A 266 -18.99 -9.08 -1.24
N ILE A 267 -18.27 -8.61 -0.22
CA ILE A 267 -18.63 -8.87 1.19
C ILE A 267 -19.93 -8.15 1.52
N PRO A 268 -20.92 -8.85 2.09
CA PRO A 268 -22.22 -8.26 2.44
C PRO A 268 -22.11 -7.09 3.42
N ALA A 269 -22.88 -6.02 3.17
CA ALA A 269 -22.98 -4.91 4.10
C ALA A 269 -23.54 -5.40 5.46
N GLY A 270 -22.88 -5.03 6.56
CA GLY A 270 -23.29 -5.45 7.92
C GLY A 270 -22.54 -6.65 8.47
N ALA A 271 -21.62 -7.26 7.75
CA ALA A 271 -20.77 -8.37 8.24
C ALA A 271 -19.78 -7.97 9.35
N GLY A 272 -19.83 -6.73 9.85
CA GLY A 272 -18.92 -6.27 10.92
C GLY A 272 -17.45 -6.24 10.52
N VAL A 273 -17.17 -6.02 9.24
CA VAL A 273 -15.83 -6.03 8.67
C VAL A 273 -15.14 -4.67 8.87
N VAL A 274 -13.94 -4.71 9.39
CA VAL A 274 -13.02 -3.57 9.49
C VAL A 274 -11.98 -3.70 8.38
N SER A 275 -12.07 -2.85 7.36
CA SER A 275 -11.12 -2.84 6.25
C SER A 275 -9.96 -1.89 6.55
N ILE A 276 -8.74 -2.40 6.43
CA ILE A 276 -7.49 -1.70 6.71
C ILE A 276 -6.65 -1.69 5.43
N ASP A 277 -6.80 -0.62 4.67
CA ASP A 277 -6.13 -0.38 3.40
C ASP A 277 -4.96 0.62 3.51
N GLN A 278 -4.20 0.78 2.44
CA GLN A 278 -3.10 1.73 2.31
C GLN A 278 -3.57 3.15 1.95
N GLY A 279 -4.86 3.37 1.77
CA GLY A 279 -5.44 4.63 1.37
C GLY A 279 -5.06 5.78 2.31
N ALA A 280 -5.10 7.00 1.79
CA ALA A 280 -4.76 8.19 2.56
C ALA A 280 -5.62 8.32 3.82
N ILE A 281 -4.97 8.58 4.96
CA ILE A 281 -5.67 8.91 6.20
C ILE A 281 -6.27 10.31 6.04
N ARG A 282 -7.57 10.43 6.29
CA ARG A 282 -8.25 11.72 6.29
C ARG A 282 -7.76 12.55 7.47
N GLY A 283 -7.20 13.71 7.21
CA GLY A 283 -6.70 14.62 8.24
C GLY A 283 -6.26 15.95 7.65
N SER A 284 -6.02 16.92 8.51
CA SER A 284 -5.39 18.19 8.13
C SER A 284 -3.86 18.01 8.03
N ARG A 285 -3.18 18.98 7.43
CA ARG A 285 -1.71 19.04 7.42
C ARG A 285 -1.08 19.06 8.84
N ARG A 286 -1.88 19.34 9.86
CA ARG A 286 -1.48 19.36 11.28
C ARG A 286 -1.68 18.00 11.98
N SER A 287 -2.37 17.07 11.31
CA SER A 287 -2.61 15.73 11.84
C SER A 287 -1.32 14.92 11.88
N ASN A 288 -1.11 14.21 12.99
CA ASN A 288 0.06 13.38 13.26
C ASN A 288 -0.38 12.05 13.94
N PRO A 289 0.52 11.07 14.11
CA PRO A 289 0.22 9.82 14.77
C PRO A 289 -0.46 9.97 16.13
N ALA A 290 0.03 10.89 16.98
CA ALA A 290 -0.56 11.11 18.31
C ALA A 290 -2.01 11.61 18.24
N THR A 291 -2.35 12.48 17.27
CA THR A 291 -3.73 12.96 17.09
C THR A 291 -4.65 11.89 16.49
N TYR A 292 -4.14 11.11 15.54
CA TYR A 292 -4.94 10.11 14.83
C TYR A 292 -5.31 8.92 15.72
N THR A 293 -4.39 8.45 16.54
CA THR A 293 -4.59 7.31 17.45
C THR A 293 -5.31 7.67 18.76
N GLY A 294 -5.60 8.96 18.97
CA GLY A 294 -6.15 9.44 20.24
C GLY A 294 -5.10 9.54 21.36
N LEU A 295 -3.83 9.25 21.10
CA LEU A 295 -2.73 9.31 22.05
C LEU A 295 -2.54 10.71 22.66
N LEU A 296 -2.78 11.76 21.86
CA LEU A 296 -2.60 13.14 22.31
C LEU A 296 -3.54 13.51 23.49
N ASP A 297 -4.72 12.91 23.58
CA ASP A 297 -5.69 13.23 24.66
C ASP A 297 -5.21 12.88 26.06
N PRO A 298 -4.74 11.66 26.37
CA PRO A 298 -4.15 11.36 27.67
C PRO A 298 -2.88 12.18 27.96
N ILE A 299 -2.05 12.48 26.94
CA ILE A 299 -0.86 13.32 27.09
C ILE A 299 -1.26 14.74 27.52
N ARG A 300 -2.18 15.40 26.81
CA ARG A 300 -2.67 16.75 27.14
C ARG A 300 -3.24 16.82 28.55
N LYS A 301 -4.01 15.82 28.97
CA LYS A 301 -4.58 15.72 30.32
C LYS A 301 -3.49 15.58 31.39
N ALA A 302 -2.43 14.82 31.12
CA ALA A 302 -1.31 14.65 32.03
C ALA A 302 -0.53 15.98 32.23
N PHE A 303 -0.20 16.67 31.13
CA PHE A 303 0.44 18.00 31.17
C PHE A 303 -0.41 19.01 31.94
N ALA A 304 -1.71 19.07 31.62
CA ALA A 304 -2.64 20.01 32.25
C ALA A 304 -2.74 19.77 33.75
N LYS A 305 -2.82 18.53 34.20
CA LYS A 305 -2.87 18.15 35.61
C LYS A 305 -1.59 18.49 36.33
N ALA A 306 -0.42 18.24 35.72
CA ALA A 306 0.88 18.50 36.34
C ALA A 306 1.13 20.01 36.56
N ASN A 307 0.59 20.86 35.67
CA ASN A 307 0.86 22.31 35.69
C ASN A 307 -0.34 23.17 36.12
N GLY A 308 -1.47 22.58 36.45
CA GLY A 308 -2.66 23.32 36.90
C GLY A 308 -3.32 24.20 35.83
N VAL A 309 -3.18 23.82 34.56
CA VAL A 309 -3.67 24.59 33.39
C VAL A 309 -4.64 23.78 32.55
N LYS A 310 -5.24 24.41 31.52
CA LYS A 310 -6.22 23.74 30.65
C LYS A 310 -5.54 22.80 29.64
N PRO A 311 -6.10 21.61 29.35
CA PRO A 311 -5.57 20.69 28.33
C PRO A 311 -5.52 21.28 26.92
N ALA A 312 -6.34 22.28 26.61
CA ALA A 312 -6.37 22.97 25.32
C ALA A 312 -5.05 23.65 24.96
N LEU A 313 -4.24 24.05 25.92
CA LEU A 313 -2.93 24.65 25.70
C LEU A 313 -1.95 23.67 25.03
N PHE A 314 -2.08 22.37 25.27
CA PHE A 314 -1.20 21.33 24.73
C PHE A 314 -1.71 20.72 23.42
N SER A 315 -2.40 21.51 22.60
CA SER A 315 -2.87 21.11 21.29
C SER A 315 -2.47 22.14 20.23
N ALA A 316 -1.74 21.70 19.22
CA ALA A 316 -1.39 22.53 18.06
C ALA A 316 -2.61 22.94 17.20
N ASN A 317 -3.81 22.47 17.54
CA ASN A 317 -5.07 22.85 16.87
C ASN A 317 -5.97 23.75 17.75
N SER A 318 -5.45 24.28 18.85
CA SER A 318 -6.23 24.99 19.88
C SER A 318 -5.46 26.19 20.43
N GLU A 319 -5.77 26.59 21.67
CA GLU A 319 -5.27 27.81 22.33
C GLU A 319 -3.74 27.91 22.41
N GLY A 320 -3.02 26.79 22.45
CA GLY A 320 -1.56 26.76 22.55
C GLY A 320 -0.83 26.79 21.20
N ALA A 321 -1.53 26.86 20.09
CA ALA A 321 -0.93 26.87 18.76
C ALA A 321 -0.09 28.12 18.53
N CYS A 322 1.05 27.99 17.83
CA CYS A 322 1.79 29.13 17.34
C CYS A 322 0.89 29.98 16.41
N PRO A 323 0.72 31.28 16.66
CA PRO A 323 -0.19 32.13 15.89
C PRO A 323 0.25 32.34 14.44
N ASN A 324 1.56 32.35 14.17
CA ASN A 324 2.12 32.56 12.84
C ASN A 324 1.82 31.39 11.89
N CYS A 325 2.13 30.16 12.30
CA CYS A 325 1.89 28.97 11.46
C CYS A 325 0.58 28.23 11.79
N ASN A 326 -0.23 28.76 12.71
CA ASN A 326 -1.46 28.12 13.20
C ASN A 326 -1.24 26.65 13.62
N GLY A 327 -0.12 26.37 14.30
CA GLY A 327 0.24 25.04 14.78
C GLY A 327 0.73 24.06 13.71
N ALA A 328 0.99 24.51 12.48
CA ALA A 328 1.53 23.65 11.43
C ALA A 328 3.03 23.37 11.59
N GLY A 329 3.77 24.28 12.24
CA GLY A 329 5.23 24.24 12.35
C GLY A 329 5.97 24.71 11.09
N VAL A 330 5.24 24.85 9.98
CA VAL A 330 5.75 25.26 8.67
C VAL A 330 4.84 26.30 8.05
N ILE A 331 5.42 27.16 7.20
CA ILE A 331 4.71 28.12 6.34
C ILE A 331 4.71 27.55 4.93
N TYR A 332 3.54 27.46 4.33
CA TYR A 332 3.39 27.01 2.95
C TYR A 332 3.28 28.23 2.04
N THR A 333 4.21 28.34 1.09
CA THR A 333 4.14 29.32 0.02
C THR A 333 3.66 28.62 -1.25
N ASP A 334 2.49 29.03 -1.73
CA ASP A 334 1.93 28.56 -3.01
C ASP A 334 2.61 29.32 -4.14
N LEU A 335 3.33 28.63 -5.00
CA LEU A 335 4.05 29.20 -6.15
C LEU A 335 3.23 29.15 -7.45
N ALA A 336 1.91 29.04 -7.36
CA ALA A 336 0.93 29.09 -8.45
C ALA A 336 1.14 28.10 -9.63
N MET A 337 2.35 27.91 -10.11
CA MET A 337 2.71 27.03 -11.24
C MET A 337 3.76 25.96 -10.88
N MET A 338 4.25 25.95 -9.65
CA MET A 338 5.21 24.97 -9.13
C MET A 338 4.66 24.34 -7.86
N ALA A 339 5.19 23.18 -7.47
CA ALA A 339 4.84 22.58 -6.18
C ALA A 339 5.14 23.58 -5.05
N GLY A 340 4.15 23.84 -4.19
CA GLY A 340 4.30 24.78 -3.07
C GLY A 340 5.48 24.39 -2.17
N VAL A 341 6.26 25.36 -1.72
CA VAL A 341 7.39 25.15 -0.83
C VAL A 341 6.95 25.31 0.62
N ALA A 342 7.33 24.34 1.46
CA ALA A 342 7.14 24.41 2.90
C ALA A 342 8.45 24.85 3.57
N THR A 343 8.43 25.99 4.27
CA THR A 343 9.56 26.48 5.06
C THR A 343 9.25 26.35 6.55
N THR A 344 10.24 26.08 7.37
CA THR A 344 10.08 26.05 8.83
C THR A 344 9.59 27.41 9.33
N CYS A 345 8.60 27.42 10.23
CA CYS A 345 8.09 28.64 10.83
C CYS A 345 9.18 29.26 11.73
N GLU A 346 9.61 30.48 11.43
CA GLU A 346 10.68 31.18 12.17
C GLU A 346 10.27 31.48 13.61
N GLU A 347 8.99 31.76 13.89
CA GLU A 347 8.52 32.13 15.23
C GLU A 347 8.55 30.95 16.21
N CYS A 348 8.13 29.74 15.78
CA CYS A 348 8.13 28.57 16.65
C CYS A 348 9.23 27.56 16.32
N GLU A 349 10.10 27.85 15.34
CA GLU A 349 11.19 26.95 14.92
C GLU A 349 10.73 25.50 14.64
N GLY A 350 9.53 25.35 14.09
CA GLY A 350 8.92 24.04 13.83
C GLY A 350 8.23 23.39 15.03
N LYS A 351 8.34 23.94 16.24
CA LYS A 351 7.79 23.38 17.49
C LYS A 351 6.26 23.40 17.56
N ARG A 352 5.58 24.20 16.73
CA ARG A 352 4.10 24.30 16.58
C ARG A 352 3.34 24.99 17.70
N PHE A 353 3.96 25.28 18.83
CA PHE A 353 3.35 25.87 20.01
C PHE A 353 3.89 27.29 20.25
N GLN A 354 3.13 28.07 21.04
CA GLN A 354 3.59 29.34 21.58
C GLN A 354 4.73 29.13 22.58
N ALA A 355 5.69 30.06 22.67
CA ALA A 355 6.80 29.94 23.58
C ALA A 355 6.37 29.75 25.05
N SER A 356 5.32 30.46 25.49
CA SER A 356 4.75 30.33 26.84
C SER A 356 4.19 28.94 27.17
N VAL A 357 3.78 28.17 26.15
CA VAL A 357 3.30 26.78 26.34
C VAL A 357 4.48 25.83 26.56
N LEU A 358 5.62 26.11 25.95
CA LEU A 358 6.84 25.30 26.08
C LEU A 358 7.53 25.45 27.46
N GLU A 359 7.10 26.42 28.26
CA GLU A 359 7.56 26.56 29.66
C GLU A 359 6.92 25.50 30.59
N TYR A 360 5.81 24.87 30.17
CA TYR A 360 5.16 23.82 30.95
C TYR A 360 5.79 22.46 30.68
N HIS A 361 6.21 21.79 31.75
CA HIS A 361 6.89 20.49 31.67
C HIS A 361 6.08 19.37 32.33
N PHE A 362 6.26 18.17 31.79
CA PHE A 362 5.78 16.93 32.40
C PHE A 362 6.88 15.86 32.29
N GLY A 363 7.29 15.30 33.41
CA GLY A 363 8.44 14.38 33.45
C GLY A 363 9.76 15.02 32.98
N GLY A 364 9.91 16.34 33.09
CA GLY A 364 11.09 17.10 32.64
C GLY A 364 11.13 17.43 31.15
N ARG A 365 10.05 17.18 30.39
CA ARG A 365 9.93 17.47 28.96
C ARG A 365 8.77 18.42 28.68
N ASP A 366 8.93 19.32 27.71
CA ASP A 366 7.84 20.10 27.15
C ASP A 366 7.03 19.29 26.13
N ILE A 367 5.88 19.82 25.69
CA ILE A 367 4.98 19.12 24.76
C ILE A 367 5.60 18.92 23.37
N SER A 368 6.47 19.83 22.91
CA SER A 368 7.14 19.70 21.62
C SER A 368 8.22 18.62 21.64
N GLU A 369 8.96 18.52 22.73
CA GLU A 369 9.93 17.46 22.97
C GLU A 369 9.25 16.07 23.03
N VAL A 370 8.10 15.98 23.69
CA VAL A 370 7.31 14.73 23.73
C VAL A 370 6.80 14.34 22.34
N LEU A 371 6.33 15.31 21.54
CA LEU A 371 5.90 15.04 20.16
C LEU A 371 7.06 14.71 19.22
N ALA A 372 8.27 15.11 19.54
CA ALA A 372 9.48 14.76 18.78
C ALA A 372 9.97 13.32 19.08
N MET A 373 9.58 12.74 20.22
CA MET A 373 9.93 11.35 20.56
C MET A 373 9.44 10.37 19.49
N SER A 374 10.21 9.32 19.27
CA SER A 374 9.72 8.11 18.61
C SER A 374 8.68 7.39 19.49
N VAL A 375 7.89 6.51 18.88
CA VAL A 375 6.93 5.68 19.63
C VAL A 375 7.63 4.86 20.71
N ALA A 376 8.82 4.29 20.40
CA ALA A 376 9.59 3.49 21.37
C ALA A 376 10.08 4.33 22.56
N GLU A 377 10.66 5.51 22.31
CA GLU A 377 11.08 6.43 23.37
C GLU A 377 9.89 6.90 24.23
N ALA A 378 8.75 7.18 23.59
CA ALA A 378 7.55 7.59 24.30
C ALA A 378 6.92 6.43 25.11
N GLU A 379 7.00 5.20 24.60
CA GLU A 379 6.55 4.01 25.33
C GLU A 379 7.30 3.87 26.64
N GLU A 380 8.63 3.98 26.62
CA GLU A 380 9.46 3.96 27.83
C GLU A 380 9.14 5.14 28.75
N PHE A 381 9.05 6.36 28.19
CA PHE A 381 8.76 7.58 28.95
C PHE A 381 7.41 7.54 29.68
N PHE A 382 6.34 7.07 29.03
CA PHE A 382 5.00 6.97 29.64
C PHE A 382 4.74 5.64 30.37
N GLY A 383 5.62 4.66 30.25
CA GLY A 383 5.52 3.35 30.88
C GLY A 383 5.89 3.35 32.35
N ALA A 384 6.87 4.17 32.76
CA ALA A 384 7.43 4.16 34.11
C ALA A 384 7.76 5.58 34.59
N GLY A 385 8.19 5.68 35.85
CA GLY A 385 8.68 6.94 36.46
C GLY A 385 7.62 8.03 36.66
N PRO A 386 8.07 9.31 36.77
CA PRO A 386 7.18 10.44 37.08
C PRO A 386 6.20 10.78 35.95
N ALA A 387 6.51 10.39 34.69
CA ALA A 387 5.66 10.62 33.52
C ALA A 387 4.68 9.45 33.27
N ARG A 388 4.62 8.44 34.10
CA ARG A 388 3.77 7.26 33.92
C ARG A 388 2.32 7.64 33.64
N THR A 389 1.84 7.26 32.43
CA THR A 389 0.49 7.56 31.95
C THR A 389 -0.08 6.30 31.27
N PRO A 390 -0.77 5.40 32.03
CA PRO A 390 -1.20 4.09 31.52
C PRO A 390 -2.03 4.16 30.24
N ALA A 391 -2.88 5.17 30.09
CA ALA A 391 -3.71 5.34 28.90
C ALA A 391 -2.89 5.71 27.66
N ALA A 392 -1.82 6.50 27.80
CA ALA A 392 -0.89 6.80 26.71
C ALA A 392 -0.03 5.57 26.38
N HIS A 393 0.52 4.92 27.40
CA HIS A 393 1.34 3.72 27.24
C HIS A 393 0.61 2.61 26.51
N ALA A 394 -0.66 2.35 26.81
CA ALA A 394 -1.45 1.33 26.12
C ALA A 394 -1.63 1.60 24.60
N VAL A 395 -1.64 2.87 24.17
CA VAL A 395 -1.67 3.22 22.73
C VAL A 395 -0.29 3.01 22.11
N LEU A 396 0.76 3.39 22.83
CA LEU A 396 2.16 3.28 22.36
C LEU A 396 2.58 1.83 22.17
N VAL A 397 2.22 0.93 23.10
CA VAL A 397 2.43 -0.52 22.95
C VAL A 397 1.81 -1.05 21.66
N ARG A 398 0.56 -0.67 21.33
CA ARG A 398 -0.06 -1.09 20.05
C ARG A 398 0.67 -0.54 18.84
N LEU A 399 1.18 0.68 18.92
CA LEU A 399 1.98 1.26 17.81
C LEU A 399 3.32 0.54 17.64
N ALA A 400 3.97 0.15 18.74
CA ALA A 400 5.19 -0.65 18.72
C ALA A 400 4.92 -2.07 18.19
N ASP A 401 3.82 -2.70 18.62
CA ASP A 401 3.39 -4.03 18.16
C ASP A 401 3.20 -4.13 16.63
N VAL A 402 2.77 -3.05 16.00
CA VAL A 402 2.63 -2.99 14.53
C VAL A 402 3.91 -2.58 13.81
N GLY A 403 5.06 -2.52 14.49
CA GLY A 403 6.34 -2.15 13.88
C GLY A 403 6.51 -0.66 13.60
N LEU A 404 5.82 0.23 14.31
CA LEU A 404 5.93 1.68 14.19
C LEU A 404 6.76 2.32 15.31
N GLY A 405 7.61 1.55 16.00
CA GLY A 405 8.43 2.02 17.11
C GLY A 405 9.34 3.20 16.78
N TYR A 406 9.81 3.28 15.56
CA TYR A 406 10.69 4.35 15.06
C TYR A 406 9.96 5.66 14.71
N LEU A 407 8.63 5.61 14.54
CA LEU A 407 7.84 6.73 14.06
C LEU A 407 7.74 7.84 15.10
N SER A 408 8.01 9.09 14.72
CA SER A 408 7.84 10.23 15.62
C SER A 408 6.37 10.54 15.87
N LEU A 409 5.99 10.80 17.13
CA LEU A 409 4.60 11.09 17.51
C LEU A 409 4.02 12.30 16.80
N GLY A 410 4.84 13.31 16.54
CA GLY A 410 4.47 14.56 15.89
C GLY A 410 4.66 14.58 14.37
N GLN A 411 5.10 13.50 13.74
CA GLN A 411 5.33 13.45 12.28
C GLN A 411 4.04 13.72 11.50
N PRO A 412 4.03 14.58 10.46
CA PRO A 412 2.84 14.83 9.66
C PRO A 412 2.36 13.54 8.98
N LEU A 413 1.06 13.25 9.04
CA LEU A 413 0.49 12.04 8.39
C LEU A 413 0.69 12.02 6.88
N THR A 414 0.92 13.18 6.26
CA THR A 414 1.18 13.29 4.82
C THR A 414 2.55 12.78 4.40
N THR A 415 3.48 12.61 5.35
CA THR A 415 4.83 12.09 5.10
C THR A 415 4.93 10.58 5.29
N LEU A 416 3.87 9.94 5.77
CA LEU A 416 3.84 8.51 5.99
C LEU A 416 3.74 7.74 4.66
N SER A 417 4.48 6.65 4.56
CA SER A 417 4.36 5.67 3.47
C SER A 417 2.97 4.97 3.49
N GLY A 418 2.63 4.25 2.42
CA GLY A 418 1.40 3.46 2.36
C GLY A 418 1.30 2.44 3.49
N GLY A 419 2.36 1.68 3.71
CA GLY A 419 2.46 0.68 4.76
C GLY A 419 2.40 1.27 6.17
N GLU A 420 3.08 2.40 6.44
CA GLU A 420 2.99 3.09 7.73
C GLU A 420 1.56 3.55 8.03
N ARG A 421 0.87 4.12 7.05
CA ARG A 421 -0.55 4.51 7.20
C ARG A 421 -1.44 3.32 7.53
N GLN A 422 -1.23 2.21 6.87
CA GLN A 422 -2.00 0.98 7.10
C GLN A 422 -1.76 0.44 8.52
N ARG A 423 -0.49 0.34 8.94
CA ARG A 423 -0.15 -0.11 10.30
C ARG A 423 -0.68 0.83 11.37
N LEU A 424 -0.68 2.15 11.12
CA LEU A 424 -1.27 3.14 12.01
C LEU A 424 -2.79 2.96 12.17
N LYS A 425 -3.51 2.66 11.06
CA LYS A 425 -4.93 2.30 11.08
C LYS A 425 -5.15 1.01 11.89
N LEU A 426 -4.33 -0.01 11.65
CA LEU A 426 -4.41 -1.29 12.38
C LEU A 426 -4.28 -1.07 13.89
N ALA A 427 -3.23 -0.36 14.35
CA ALA A 427 -3.03 -0.06 15.76
C ALA A 427 -4.23 0.65 16.42
N THR A 428 -4.93 1.50 15.66
CA THR A 428 -6.12 2.21 16.13
C THR A 428 -7.30 1.26 16.31
N HIS A 429 -7.55 0.37 15.34
CA HIS A 429 -8.69 -0.56 15.38
C HIS A 429 -8.47 -1.78 16.28
N MET A 430 -7.21 -2.12 16.64
CA MET A 430 -6.91 -3.26 17.52
C MET A 430 -7.64 -3.20 18.88
N ALA A 431 -7.99 -2.00 19.35
CA ALA A 431 -8.72 -1.82 20.61
C ALA A 431 -10.20 -2.18 20.53
N GLU A 432 -10.77 -2.35 19.33
CA GLU A 432 -12.18 -2.65 19.13
C GLU A 432 -12.49 -4.12 19.45
N LYS A 433 -13.66 -4.36 20.05
CA LYS A 433 -14.09 -5.73 20.40
C LYS A 433 -14.74 -6.40 19.18
N GLY A 434 -14.30 -7.63 18.90
CA GLY A 434 -14.89 -8.51 17.88
C GLY A 434 -14.54 -8.09 16.45
N GLY A 435 -15.08 -8.80 15.48
CA GLY A 435 -15.08 -8.42 14.08
C GLY A 435 -14.16 -9.24 13.21
N VAL A 436 -14.37 -9.01 11.93
CA VAL A 436 -13.54 -9.52 10.84
C VAL A 436 -12.63 -8.39 10.38
N TYR A 437 -11.34 -8.61 10.42
CA TYR A 437 -10.33 -7.68 9.94
C TYR A 437 -9.90 -8.08 8.54
N VAL A 438 -9.95 -7.13 7.62
CA VAL A 438 -9.42 -7.26 6.27
C VAL A 438 -8.21 -6.36 6.13
N LEU A 439 -7.06 -6.95 5.82
CA LEU A 439 -5.81 -6.23 5.56
C LEU A 439 -5.42 -6.41 4.09
N ASP A 440 -5.12 -5.32 3.41
CA ASP A 440 -4.73 -5.32 2.01
C ASP A 440 -3.22 -5.07 1.89
N GLU A 441 -2.45 -6.10 1.51
CA GLU A 441 -1.01 -6.12 1.37
C GLU A 441 -0.23 -5.53 2.60
N PRO A 442 -0.43 -6.09 3.82
CA PRO A 442 0.16 -5.52 5.03
C PRO A 442 1.69 -5.63 5.12
N THR A 443 2.33 -6.42 4.25
CA THR A 443 3.79 -6.53 4.17
C THR A 443 4.44 -5.43 3.35
N THR A 444 3.67 -4.58 2.67
CA THR A 444 4.22 -3.50 1.83
C THR A 444 5.11 -2.56 2.61
N GLY A 445 6.34 -2.33 2.10
CA GLY A 445 7.35 -1.47 2.73
C GLY A 445 7.89 -2.00 4.06
N LEU A 446 7.71 -3.29 4.37
CA LEU A 446 8.36 -3.95 5.49
C LEU A 446 9.70 -4.55 5.08
N HIS A 447 10.70 -4.33 5.93
CA HIS A 447 11.94 -5.09 5.84
C HIS A 447 11.68 -6.57 6.18
N LEU A 448 12.50 -7.47 5.64
CA LEU A 448 12.38 -8.93 5.84
C LEU A 448 12.25 -9.32 7.33
N ALA A 449 13.04 -8.69 8.19
CA ALA A 449 13.01 -8.93 9.63
C ALA A 449 11.68 -8.52 10.32
N ASP A 450 10.96 -7.57 9.75
CA ASP A 450 9.71 -7.06 10.33
C ASP A 450 8.49 -7.91 9.96
N VAL A 451 8.62 -8.77 8.93
CA VAL A 451 7.55 -9.67 8.50
C VAL A 451 7.20 -10.67 9.61
N GLU A 452 8.18 -11.20 10.33
CA GLU A 452 7.96 -12.13 11.45
C GLU A 452 7.17 -11.46 12.59
N GLN A 453 7.50 -10.20 12.91
CA GLN A 453 6.75 -9.43 13.91
C GLN A 453 5.29 -9.24 13.48
N LEU A 454 5.05 -8.94 12.21
CA LEU A 454 3.69 -8.85 11.65
C LEU A 454 2.95 -10.18 11.78
N LEU A 455 3.57 -11.31 11.43
CA LEU A 455 2.95 -12.65 11.57
C LEU A 455 2.56 -12.94 13.02
N GLY A 456 3.44 -12.66 13.98
CA GLY A 456 3.13 -12.78 15.41
C GLY A 456 1.97 -11.88 15.85
N LEU A 457 1.84 -10.68 15.27
CA LEU A 457 0.70 -9.81 15.53
C LEU A 457 -0.62 -10.39 14.97
N LEU A 458 -0.61 -10.90 13.74
CA LEU A 458 -1.78 -11.52 13.12
C LEU A 458 -2.25 -12.73 13.94
N ASP A 459 -1.33 -13.54 14.44
CA ASP A 459 -1.63 -14.66 15.33
C ASP A 459 -2.30 -14.19 16.64
N ARG A 460 -1.75 -13.15 17.31
CA ARG A 460 -2.37 -12.58 18.52
C ARG A 460 -3.79 -12.05 18.25
N LEU A 461 -4.04 -11.46 17.08
CA LEU A 461 -5.38 -11.00 16.70
C LEU A 461 -6.35 -12.19 16.61
N VAL A 462 -5.95 -13.27 15.95
CA VAL A 462 -6.78 -14.48 15.83
C VAL A 462 -7.01 -15.13 17.20
N GLU A 463 -5.98 -15.24 18.03
CA GLU A 463 -6.06 -15.78 19.40
C GLU A 463 -6.97 -14.95 20.30
N SER A 464 -7.04 -13.64 20.08
CA SER A 464 -7.99 -12.74 20.78
C SER A 464 -9.44 -12.92 20.34
N GLY A 465 -9.73 -13.87 19.41
CA GLY A 465 -11.07 -14.20 18.93
C GLY A 465 -11.49 -13.42 17.68
N LYS A 466 -10.57 -12.75 16.99
CA LYS A 466 -10.85 -12.03 15.74
C LYS A 466 -10.68 -12.99 14.55
N SER A 467 -11.34 -12.66 13.44
CA SER A 467 -11.10 -13.29 12.15
C SER A 467 -10.22 -12.37 11.33
N VAL A 468 -9.16 -12.87 10.74
CA VAL A 468 -8.20 -12.06 9.98
C VAL A 468 -8.14 -12.57 8.54
N ILE A 469 -8.55 -11.71 7.61
CA ILE A 469 -8.47 -11.94 6.16
C ILE A 469 -7.38 -11.04 5.62
N VAL A 470 -6.40 -11.60 4.93
CA VAL A 470 -5.28 -10.86 4.37
C VAL A 470 -5.24 -11.05 2.87
N ILE A 471 -5.30 -9.96 2.10
CA ILE A 471 -5.00 -10.00 0.67
C ILE A 471 -3.48 -9.87 0.57
N GLU A 472 -2.80 -10.89 0.08
CA GLU A 472 -1.34 -10.93 0.13
C GLU A 472 -0.71 -11.80 -0.97
N HIS A 473 0.53 -11.45 -1.30
CA HIS A 473 1.39 -12.17 -2.23
C HIS A 473 2.69 -12.65 -1.58
N HIS A 474 2.97 -12.22 -0.35
CA HIS A 474 4.20 -12.54 0.36
C HIS A 474 4.20 -14.01 0.78
N GLN A 475 5.20 -14.77 0.33
CA GLN A 475 5.24 -16.22 0.50
C GLN A 475 5.31 -16.66 1.96
N ALA A 476 6.01 -15.91 2.84
CA ALA A 476 6.04 -16.21 4.27
C ALA A 476 4.65 -16.07 4.92
N VAL A 477 3.85 -15.08 4.50
CA VAL A 477 2.47 -14.91 5.00
C VAL A 477 1.58 -16.06 4.53
N MET A 478 1.72 -16.46 3.26
CA MET A 478 0.99 -17.62 2.73
C MET A 478 1.36 -18.93 3.44
N ALA A 479 2.68 -19.15 3.68
CA ALA A 479 3.15 -20.35 4.40
C ALA A 479 2.64 -20.39 5.86
N HIS A 480 2.45 -19.21 6.49
CA HIS A 480 1.99 -19.07 7.87
C HIS A 480 0.46 -19.07 8.01
N ALA A 481 -0.30 -19.00 6.93
CA ALA A 481 -1.76 -18.97 6.94
C ALA A 481 -2.37 -20.25 7.53
N ASP A 482 -3.59 -20.15 8.04
CA ASP A 482 -4.41 -21.30 8.39
C ASP A 482 -5.22 -21.79 7.17
N TRP A 483 -5.58 -20.84 6.27
CA TRP A 483 -6.36 -21.11 5.06
C TRP A 483 -5.95 -20.19 3.92
N ILE A 484 -5.98 -20.70 2.70
CA ILE A 484 -5.69 -19.95 1.48
C ILE A 484 -6.89 -20.03 0.54
N ILE A 485 -7.24 -18.90 -0.06
CA ILE A 485 -8.17 -18.78 -1.18
C ILE A 485 -7.38 -18.17 -2.33
N ASP A 486 -7.19 -18.93 -3.41
CA ASP A 486 -6.40 -18.51 -4.57
C ASP A 486 -7.33 -18.17 -5.75
N LEU A 487 -7.21 -16.95 -6.28
CA LEU A 487 -7.99 -16.47 -7.42
C LEU A 487 -7.16 -16.51 -8.70
N GLY A 488 -7.76 -17.02 -9.75
CA GLY A 488 -7.10 -17.16 -11.05
C GLY A 488 -8.05 -17.62 -12.16
N PRO A 489 -7.51 -18.40 -13.11
CA PRO A 489 -6.11 -18.79 -13.28
C PRO A 489 -5.20 -17.66 -13.77
N GLY A 490 -5.77 -16.64 -14.41
CA GLY A 490 -5.08 -15.48 -14.98
C GLY A 490 -5.59 -14.15 -14.45
N ALA A 491 -5.39 -13.10 -15.23
CA ALA A 491 -5.79 -11.73 -14.92
C ALA A 491 -6.96 -11.28 -15.83
N GLY A 492 -7.72 -10.27 -15.41
CA GLY A 492 -8.82 -9.72 -16.19
C GLY A 492 -9.88 -10.78 -16.51
N HIS A 493 -10.24 -10.91 -17.80
CA HIS A 493 -11.24 -11.90 -18.20
C HIS A 493 -10.77 -13.36 -18.08
N ASP A 494 -9.48 -13.64 -17.98
CA ASP A 494 -8.96 -14.98 -17.70
C ASP A 494 -8.92 -15.31 -16.22
N GLY A 495 -9.19 -14.32 -15.35
CA GLY A 495 -9.31 -14.45 -13.91
C GLY A 495 -10.74 -14.57 -13.41
N GLY A 496 -10.95 -14.11 -12.18
CA GLY A 496 -12.27 -13.98 -11.57
C GLY A 496 -12.91 -15.29 -11.14
N ARG A 497 -12.12 -16.31 -10.85
CA ARG A 497 -12.58 -17.61 -10.34
C ARG A 497 -11.74 -18.05 -9.15
N ILE A 498 -12.32 -18.81 -8.24
CA ILE A 498 -11.55 -19.56 -7.24
C ILE A 498 -10.89 -20.75 -7.93
N VAL A 499 -9.58 -20.84 -7.87
CA VAL A 499 -8.80 -21.95 -8.45
C VAL A 499 -8.28 -22.90 -7.38
N PHE A 500 -8.24 -22.45 -6.13
CA PHE A 500 -7.93 -23.29 -4.97
C PHE A 500 -8.52 -22.67 -3.69
N GLU A 501 -8.96 -23.54 -2.79
CA GLU A 501 -9.28 -23.24 -1.39
C GLU A 501 -8.85 -24.41 -0.50
N GLY A 502 -8.17 -24.11 0.59
CA GLY A 502 -7.63 -25.13 1.50
C GLY A 502 -6.47 -24.63 2.35
N THR A 503 -5.77 -25.57 2.98
CA THR A 503 -4.58 -25.25 3.78
C THR A 503 -3.37 -24.95 2.89
N PRO A 504 -2.35 -24.20 3.39
CA PRO A 504 -1.09 -24.04 2.67
C PRO A 504 -0.42 -25.36 2.30
N ALA A 505 -0.52 -26.37 3.15
CA ALA A 505 0.03 -27.71 2.89
C ALA A 505 -0.66 -28.40 1.69
N ASP A 506 -1.99 -28.29 1.58
CA ASP A 506 -2.75 -28.83 0.45
C ASP A 506 -2.39 -28.12 -0.86
N LEU A 507 -2.21 -26.78 -0.81
CA LEU A 507 -1.80 -26.00 -1.97
C LEU A 507 -0.41 -26.41 -2.48
N VAL A 508 0.56 -26.57 -1.57
CA VAL A 508 1.91 -27.03 -1.89
C VAL A 508 1.94 -28.45 -2.43
N ALA A 509 1.15 -29.35 -1.84
CA ALA A 509 1.07 -30.74 -2.29
C ALA A 509 0.41 -30.86 -3.68
N GLY A 510 -0.62 -30.06 -3.93
CA GLY A 510 -1.38 -30.09 -5.19
C GLY A 510 -0.65 -29.44 -6.37
N ARG A 511 0.11 -28.37 -6.15
CA ARG A 511 0.82 -27.56 -7.18
C ARG A 511 -0.05 -27.28 -8.42
N SER A 512 -1.34 -27.09 -8.20
CA SER A 512 -2.34 -26.96 -9.29
C SER A 512 -2.48 -25.54 -9.80
N THR A 513 -1.84 -24.57 -9.14
CA THR A 513 -1.90 -23.14 -9.46
C THR A 513 -0.50 -22.52 -9.49
N LEU A 514 -0.35 -21.39 -10.15
CA LEU A 514 0.90 -20.62 -10.12
C LEU A 514 1.32 -20.28 -8.69
N THR A 515 0.38 -19.94 -7.83
CA THR A 515 0.64 -19.70 -6.40
C THR A 515 1.20 -20.94 -5.71
N GLY A 516 0.60 -22.11 -5.97
CA GLY A 516 1.05 -23.38 -5.40
C GLY A 516 2.45 -23.78 -5.84
N GLU A 517 2.79 -23.60 -7.11
CA GLU A 517 4.12 -23.85 -7.66
C GLU A 517 5.19 -22.96 -6.99
N HIS A 518 4.92 -21.64 -6.90
CA HIS A 518 5.84 -20.70 -6.28
C HIS A 518 5.98 -20.92 -4.77
N LEU A 519 4.87 -21.21 -4.07
CA LEU A 519 4.93 -21.48 -2.63
C LEU A 519 5.68 -22.79 -2.34
N ALA A 520 5.50 -23.84 -3.15
CA ALA A 520 6.25 -25.09 -3.03
C ALA A 520 7.76 -24.85 -3.21
N ALA A 521 8.15 -24.09 -4.23
CA ALA A 521 9.55 -23.73 -4.44
C ALA A 521 10.11 -22.91 -3.26
N TYR A 522 9.32 -22.01 -2.68
CA TYR A 522 9.73 -21.20 -1.55
C TYR A 522 9.98 -22.01 -0.28
N VAL A 523 9.10 -22.96 0.06
CA VAL A 523 9.26 -23.79 1.26
C VAL A 523 10.20 -25.00 1.04
N GLY A 524 10.74 -25.17 -0.17
CA GLY A 524 11.69 -26.25 -0.49
C GLY A 524 11.03 -27.63 -0.61
N ALA A 525 9.76 -27.70 -1.02
CA ALA A 525 8.98 -28.91 -1.16
C ALA A 525 8.98 -29.44 -2.61
#